data_6758c5256de57355993e5145e4940ed2
#
_entry.id   6758c5256de57355993e5145e4940ed2
#
_cell.length_a   1.000
_cell.length_b   1.000
_cell.length_c   1.000
_cell.angle_alpha   90.00
_cell.angle_beta   90.00
_cell.angle_gamma   90.00
#
_symmetry.space_group_name_H-M   'P 1'
#
loop_
_entity.id
_entity.type
_entity.pdbx_description
1 polymer ?
#
loop_
_entity_poly.entity_id
_entity_poly.type
_entity_poly.pdbx_seq_one_letter_code
_entity_poly.pdbx_strand_id
1 'polypeptide(L)'
;SGDIVEVSFSGTMVNPSLLCVWGDGWEGDYSIHDSNGGQIASLALSDDNPTGTLSKTMPTGEWVYIKVKGKDSGCNDGFDYTLTPSINQDNRDTDEDGFIDTEDDCDLIPGTSTNDRKGCTDTDSDGWSDPDEGWGPNNGADAFALEPTQWLDSDNDGFGDNIDGFEPDHCPYRRGYSTSDRFGCLDSDGDSWSDADPGGLDGVTPWFAHPNGTADAFPFVASQWNDTDADGFGDNWADGNWNDTRMNWSIGQWYSNATQPDACPFITGYSVEDRFGCPDSDNDGWSDPDLNWTSREGADAFPENPSQWSDIDNDGWGDNQSEGATQVDDFPENPTQWLDTDGDGWGDNQSYGATQVDDFPLIPSQYRDTDGDGYGDFLNGFEGDVCPYSTVEEVESGWISWADRFGCLDSDMDGYSNPDDWWISHPAGFADAFPDDESQWHDTDDDGYGDNLEYFDGETWREAWRGDGCIATEGNSAMDRWGCPD
;
A
#
# COMPACT_ATOMS: atom_id res chain seq x y z
N SER A 1 -5.52 21.90 65.73
CA SER A 1 -5.55 23.33 66.06
C SER A 1 -6.94 23.68 66.61
N GLY A 2 -7.01 24.55 67.60
CA GLY A 2 -8.30 24.92 68.22
C GLY A 2 -8.77 26.32 67.73
N ASP A 3 -10.09 26.51 67.74
CA ASP A 3 -10.70 27.79 67.36
C ASP A 3 -10.25 28.90 68.31
N ILE A 4 -9.95 30.07 67.74
CA ILE A 4 -9.68 31.27 68.52
C ILE A 4 -11.00 31.99 68.77
N VAL A 5 -11.41 32.07 70.02
CA VAL A 5 -12.59 32.84 70.43
C VAL A 5 -12.11 34.20 70.90
N GLU A 6 -12.51 35.25 70.21
CA GLU A 6 -12.30 36.61 70.57
C GLU A 6 -13.60 37.23 71.04
N VAL A 7 -13.55 37.92 72.12
CA VAL A 7 -14.70 38.61 72.64
C VAL A 7 -14.33 40.09 72.96
N SER A 8 -14.92 40.99 72.21
CA SER A 8 -14.76 42.40 72.43
C SER A 8 -15.80 42.97 73.41
N PHE A 9 -15.34 43.73 74.36
CA PHE A 9 -16.16 44.33 75.38
C PHE A 9 -16.12 45.88 75.28
N SER A 10 -17.26 46.49 75.44
CA SER A 10 -17.35 47.94 75.61
C SER A 10 -18.41 48.24 76.68
N GLY A 11 -18.12 49.23 77.56
CA GLY A 11 -19.06 49.64 78.60
C GLY A 11 -19.26 51.12 78.54
N THR A 12 -20.50 51.59 78.76
CA THR A 12 -20.85 53.00 78.91
C THR A 12 -21.72 53.13 80.11
N MET A 13 -21.48 54.23 80.88
CA MET A 13 -22.39 54.62 82.00
C MET A 13 -23.72 55.10 81.42
N VAL A 14 -24.82 54.45 81.82
CA VAL A 14 -26.17 54.92 81.43
C VAL A 14 -26.72 55.70 82.63
N ASN A 15 -26.97 57.03 82.42
CA ASN A 15 -27.54 57.94 83.36
C ASN A 15 -26.69 58.20 84.62
N PRO A 16 -25.65 59.03 84.55
CA PRO A 16 -24.97 59.43 85.75
C PRO A 16 -25.94 60.30 86.59
N SER A 17 -26.43 59.77 87.72
CA SER A 17 -27.23 60.58 88.60
C SER A 17 -26.34 61.68 89.20
N LEU A 18 -26.84 62.86 89.19
CA LEU A 18 -26.14 64.08 89.63
C LEU A 18 -25.71 64.07 91.11
N LEU A 19 -25.85 62.98 91.82
CA LEU A 19 -25.58 62.80 93.27
C LEU A 19 -24.39 61.91 93.60
N CYS A 20 -23.73 61.29 92.71
CA CYS A 20 -22.45 60.55 92.91
C CYS A 20 -21.26 61.52 92.75
N VAL A 21 -21.07 62.43 93.71
CA VAL A 21 -20.05 63.50 93.58
C VAL A 21 -18.68 63.10 94.14
N TRP A 22 -18.46 61.86 94.57
CA TRP A 22 -17.14 61.38 94.97
C TRP A 22 -16.81 60.05 94.37
N GLY A 23 -16.34 60.13 93.27
CA GLY A 23 -15.22 59.58 92.59
C GLY A 23 -14.93 58.12 92.66
N ASP A 24 -15.81 57.24 92.32
CA ASP A 24 -15.34 55.98 91.90
C ASP A 24 -16.14 55.55 90.69
N GLY A 25 -15.49 55.56 89.55
CA GLY A 25 -16.04 55.07 88.28
C GLY A 25 -16.50 53.60 88.31
N TRP A 26 -17.19 53.18 87.29
CA TRP A 26 -17.60 51.78 87.21
C TRP A 26 -16.39 50.88 86.95
N GLU A 27 -16.41 49.73 87.56
CA GLU A 27 -15.43 48.65 87.28
C GLU A 27 -16.20 47.38 86.94
N GLY A 28 -15.75 46.67 86.00
CA GLY A 28 -16.32 45.39 85.59
C GLY A 28 -15.25 44.35 85.30
N ASP A 29 -15.40 43.19 85.84
CA ASP A 29 -14.58 42.03 85.54
C ASP A 29 -15.29 41.12 84.48
N TYR A 30 -14.66 40.95 83.39
CA TYR A 30 -15.08 40.04 82.30
C TYR A 30 -14.16 38.82 82.29
N SER A 31 -14.70 37.66 82.11
CA SER A 31 -13.89 36.43 82.07
C SER A 31 -14.50 35.38 81.19
N ILE A 32 -13.65 34.63 80.51
CA ILE A 32 -14.02 33.42 79.79
C ILE A 32 -13.75 32.24 80.70
N HIS A 33 -14.68 31.29 80.78
CA HIS A 33 -14.63 30.11 81.59
C HIS A 33 -14.81 28.91 80.77
N ASP A 34 -14.12 27.81 81.14
CA ASP A 34 -14.29 26.47 80.54
C ASP A 34 -15.64 25.84 80.93
N SER A 35 -15.94 24.71 80.36
CA SER A 35 -17.15 23.92 80.62
C SER A 35 -17.31 23.50 82.09
N ASN A 36 -16.24 23.49 82.87
CA ASN A 36 -16.21 23.14 84.29
C ASN A 36 -16.27 24.36 85.25
N GLY A 37 -16.34 25.57 84.67
CA GLY A 37 -16.38 26.81 85.43
C GLY A 37 -15.01 27.36 85.79
N GLY A 38 -13.92 26.77 85.30
CA GLY A 38 -12.58 27.31 85.52
C GLY A 38 -12.37 28.57 84.66
N GLN A 39 -11.84 29.66 85.28
CA GLN A 39 -11.54 30.88 84.53
C GLN A 39 -10.29 30.70 83.72
N ILE A 40 -10.44 30.84 82.39
CA ILE A 40 -9.33 30.65 81.39
C ILE A 40 -8.76 31.96 80.88
N ALA A 41 -9.52 32.98 80.92
CA ALA A 41 -9.08 34.37 80.62
C ALA A 41 -9.90 35.39 81.35
N SER A 42 -9.37 36.59 81.61
CA SER A 42 -10.09 37.68 82.23
C SER A 42 -9.59 39.02 81.75
N LEU A 43 -10.51 40.02 81.79
CA LEU A 43 -10.26 41.45 81.46
C LEU A 43 -11.03 42.34 82.45
N ALA A 44 -10.34 43.27 83.03
CA ALA A 44 -10.99 44.29 83.86
C ALA A 44 -11.17 45.59 83.03
N LEU A 45 -12.38 46.11 83.03
CA LEU A 45 -12.74 47.41 82.42
C LEU A 45 -13.16 48.43 83.45
N SER A 46 -12.89 49.69 83.19
CA SER A 46 -13.22 50.82 84.06
C SER A 46 -13.60 52.07 83.25
N ASP A 47 -14.02 53.13 83.91
CA ASP A 47 -14.29 54.42 83.22
C ASP A 47 -13.10 54.92 82.45
N ASP A 48 -11.90 54.72 82.96
CA ASP A 48 -10.66 55.13 82.26
C ASP A 48 -10.24 54.22 81.11
N ASN A 49 -10.78 52.98 81.08
CA ASN A 49 -10.49 52.00 80.03
C ASN A 49 -11.76 51.17 79.70
N PRO A 50 -12.72 51.81 79.01
CA PRO A 50 -14.06 51.26 78.81
C PRO A 50 -14.17 50.18 77.78
N THR A 51 -13.12 49.86 77.04
CA THR A 51 -13.14 48.88 76.01
C THR A 51 -11.93 47.89 76.10
N GLY A 52 -12.10 46.68 75.73
CA GLY A 52 -11.02 45.72 75.69
C GLY A 52 -11.42 44.45 74.93
N THR A 53 -10.43 43.66 74.52
CA THR A 53 -10.66 42.45 73.87
C THR A 53 -10.02 41.25 74.68
N LEU A 54 -10.74 40.23 74.86
CA LEU A 54 -10.29 39.02 75.48
C LEU A 54 -10.24 37.91 74.43
N SER A 55 -9.08 37.34 74.24
CA SER A 55 -8.87 36.26 73.21
C SER A 55 -8.31 35.06 73.87
N LYS A 56 -8.77 33.89 73.42
CA LYS A 56 -8.29 32.58 73.85
C LYS A 56 -8.49 31.51 72.79
N THR A 57 -7.45 30.70 72.56
CA THR A 57 -7.57 29.48 71.75
C THR A 57 -8.32 28.40 72.51
N MET A 58 -9.31 27.82 71.90
CA MET A 58 -10.18 26.81 72.47
C MET A 58 -9.79 25.41 72.02
N PRO A 59 -9.82 24.38 72.86
CA PRO A 59 -9.74 23.00 72.45
C PRO A 59 -10.98 22.61 71.61
N THR A 60 -10.80 21.75 70.63
CA THR A 60 -11.88 21.27 69.77
C THR A 60 -13.01 20.59 70.57
N GLY A 61 -14.24 21.06 70.37
CA GLY A 61 -15.43 20.45 70.99
C GLY A 61 -15.75 20.86 72.45
N GLU A 62 -15.05 21.84 73.02
CA GLU A 62 -15.35 22.34 74.36
C GLU A 62 -16.30 23.56 74.36
N TRP A 63 -17.13 23.64 75.41
CA TRP A 63 -18.01 24.75 75.64
C TRP A 63 -17.34 25.79 76.52
N VAL A 64 -17.51 27.07 76.21
CA VAL A 64 -17.11 28.13 77.06
C VAL A 64 -18.32 29.04 77.40
N TYR A 65 -18.27 29.70 78.54
CA TYR A 65 -19.22 30.69 78.84
C TYR A 65 -18.51 31.96 79.32
N ILE A 66 -19.13 33.11 79.02
CA ILE A 66 -18.62 34.40 79.36
C ILE A 66 -19.32 34.83 80.61
N LYS A 67 -18.53 35.15 81.62
CA LYS A 67 -19.04 35.68 82.89
C LYS A 67 -18.69 37.13 83.00
N VAL A 68 -19.74 37.95 83.18
CA VAL A 68 -19.61 39.34 83.43
C VAL A 68 -19.95 39.61 84.89
N LYS A 69 -19.07 40.31 85.59
CA LYS A 69 -19.27 40.69 87.01
C LYS A 69 -19.03 42.15 87.19
N GLY A 70 -20.07 42.87 87.43
CA GLY A 70 -19.96 44.27 87.82
C GLY A 70 -19.43 44.38 89.24
N LYS A 71 -18.61 45.34 89.53
CA LYS A 71 -18.11 45.65 90.84
C LYS A 71 -18.88 46.89 91.31
N ASP A 72 -19.67 46.69 92.36
CA ASP A 72 -20.55 47.72 92.90
C ASP A 72 -19.72 48.72 93.69
N SER A 73 -19.76 49.99 93.27
CA SER A 73 -19.14 51.12 93.99
C SER A 73 -20.07 51.85 94.98
N GLY A 74 -21.25 51.25 95.22
CA GLY A 74 -22.19 51.85 96.17
C GLY A 74 -23.21 52.85 95.58
N CYS A 75 -23.21 53.06 94.29
CA CYS A 75 -24.22 53.83 93.58
C CYS A 75 -25.18 52.85 92.86
N ASN A 76 -26.46 53.10 92.94
CA ASN A 76 -27.50 52.24 92.35
C ASN A 76 -27.69 52.46 90.85
N ASP A 77 -26.63 52.94 90.19
CA ASP A 77 -26.65 53.22 88.77
C ASP A 77 -26.21 52.00 87.98
N GLY A 78 -27.08 51.54 87.08
CA GLY A 78 -26.76 50.51 86.17
C GLY A 78 -25.79 50.97 85.10
N PHE A 79 -25.00 50.07 84.54
CA PHE A 79 -24.23 50.32 83.36
C PHE A 79 -24.61 49.31 82.24
N ASP A 80 -24.62 49.84 81.04
CA ASP A 80 -24.82 49.01 79.90
C ASP A 80 -23.47 48.58 79.34
N TYR A 81 -23.39 47.32 78.92
CA TYR A 81 -22.22 46.79 78.21
C TYR A 81 -22.66 46.12 76.93
N THR A 82 -21.84 46.21 75.97
CA THR A 82 -21.99 45.45 74.71
C THR A 82 -20.93 44.37 74.64
N LEU A 83 -21.38 43.20 74.36
CA LEU A 83 -20.53 42.08 74.12
C LEU A 83 -20.65 41.63 72.68
N THR A 84 -19.54 41.66 71.97
CA THR A 84 -19.49 41.22 70.59
C THR A 84 -18.55 39.99 70.48
N PRO A 85 -19.09 38.78 70.53
CA PRO A 85 -18.26 37.59 70.29
C PRO A 85 -17.95 37.47 68.80
N SER A 86 -16.74 37.16 68.52
CA SER A 86 -16.32 36.70 67.21
C SER A 86 -15.51 35.43 67.39
N ILE A 87 -15.77 34.46 66.51
CA ILE A 87 -14.99 33.21 66.42
C ILE A 87 -14.18 33.37 65.11
N ASN A 88 -12.89 33.43 65.27
CA ASN A 88 -12.02 33.35 64.12
C ASN A 88 -11.74 31.88 63.84
N GLN A 89 -12.33 31.35 62.76
CA GLN A 89 -12.15 30.00 62.29
C GLN A 89 -10.96 29.89 61.31
N ASP A 90 -10.14 30.92 61.17
CA ASP A 90 -9.07 31.05 60.16
C ASP A 90 -7.97 29.98 60.31
N ASN A 91 -7.96 29.14 61.36
CA ASN A 91 -6.98 28.08 61.54
C ASN A 91 -7.62 26.69 61.78
N ARG A 92 -8.89 26.55 61.41
CA ARG A 92 -9.53 25.24 61.48
C ARG A 92 -9.06 24.40 60.30
N ASP A 93 -8.73 23.19 60.53
CA ASP A 93 -8.38 22.13 59.58
C ASP A 93 -9.26 20.93 59.95
N THR A 94 -10.32 20.71 59.17
CA THR A 94 -11.41 19.83 59.54
C THR A 94 -11.07 18.36 59.27
N ASP A 95 -10.29 18.08 58.23
CA ASP A 95 -9.91 16.71 57.79
C ASP A 95 -8.47 16.32 58.14
N GLU A 96 -7.72 17.30 58.78
CA GLU A 96 -6.38 17.10 59.28
C GLU A 96 -5.31 16.79 58.24
N ASP A 97 -5.44 17.36 57.02
CA ASP A 97 -4.50 17.16 55.91
C ASP A 97 -3.35 18.18 55.88
N GLY A 98 -3.47 19.25 56.66
CA GLY A 98 -2.46 20.32 56.76
C GLY A 98 -2.85 21.64 56.08
N PHE A 99 -3.95 21.69 55.36
CA PHE A 99 -4.57 22.90 54.88
C PHE A 99 -5.67 23.35 55.83
N ILE A 100 -5.81 24.64 56.05
CA ILE A 100 -6.89 25.17 56.86
C ILE A 100 -8.16 25.32 56.01
N ASP A 101 -9.36 25.10 56.62
CA ASP A 101 -10.68 25.14 55.96
C ASP A 101 -10.88 26.35 55.03
N THR A 102 -10.21 27.48 55.33
CA THR A 102 -10.32 28.73 54.51
C THR A 102 -9.41 28.78 53.29
N GLU A 103 -8.44 27.90 53.21
CA GLU A 103 -7.50 27.69 52.11
C GLU A 103 -7.63 26.33 51.42
N ASP A 104 -8.49 25.49 51.96
CA ASP A 104 -8.77 24.15 51.53
C ASP A 104 -10.03 24.14 50.64
N ASP A 105 -9.88 23.64 49.41
CA ASP A 105 -11.00 23.51 48.49
C ASP A 105 -11.80 22.20 48.74
N CYS A 106 -11.29 21.29 49.58
CA CYS A 106 -11.86 19.98 49.90
C CYS A 106 -11.96 19.77 51.43
N ASP A 107 -12.35 20.75 52.20
CA ASP A 107 -12.34 20.88 53.67
C ASP A 107 -12.86 19.70 54.50
N LEU A 108 -13.35 18.63 53.88
CA LEU A 108 -13.90 17.42 54.49
C LEU A 108 -13.22 16.12 54.03
N ILE A 109 -12.32 16.20 53.06
CA ILE A 109 -11.67 15.05 52.43
C ILE A 109 -10.18 15.31 52.36
N PRO A 110 -9.37 14.61 53.18
CA PRO A 110 -7.93 14.87 53.22
C PRO A 110 -7.27 14.71 51.85
N GLY A 111 -6.43 15.69 51.45
CA GLY A 111 -5.71 15.66 50.18
C GLY A 111 -4.36 16.36 50.24
N THR A 112 -3.63 16.29 49.12
CA THR A 112 -2.27 16.82 49.03
C THR A 112 -2.09 17.78 47.83
N SER A 113 -3.13 17.98 47.04
CA SER A 113 -3.07 18.80 45.85
C SER A 113 -2.76 20.29 46.14
N THR A 114 -2.02 20.93 45.25
CA THR A 114 -1.53 22.29 45.44
C THR A 114 -1.59 23.15 44.19
N ASN A 115 -1.73 22.55 42.99
CA ASN A 115 -1.57 23.22 41.71
C ASN A 115 -2.89 23.81 41.16
N ASP A 116 -4.00 23.06 41.31
CA ASP A 116 -5.34 23.48 40.89
C ASP A 116 -6.24 23.82 42.08
N ARG A 117 -6.65 22.82 42.85
CA ARG A 117 -7.36 22.94 44.13
C ARG A 117 -6.41 22.53 45.25
N LYS A 118 -6.45 23.26 46.34
CA LYS A 118 -5.63 22.90 47.49
C LYS A 118 -6.38 21.92 48.42
N GLY A 119 -5.64 21.00 49.01
CA GLY A 119 -6.18 20.09 50.02
C GLY A 119 -7.13 19.02 49.48
N CYS A 120 -7.23 18.88 48.14
CA CYS A 120 -8.03 17.82 47.56
C CYS A 120 -7.22 16.55 47.32
N THR A 121 -7.91 15.44 47.11
CA THR A 121 -7.27 14.15 46.82
C THR A 121 -6.34 14.28 45.63
N ASP A 122 -5.14 13.75 45.77
CA ASP A 122 -4.06 13.74 44.79
C ASP A 122 -3.38 12.35 44.95
N THR A 123 -3.78 11.43 44.10
CA THR A 123 -3.45 10.01 44.29
C THR A 123 -1.99 9.69 43.94
N ASP A 124 -1.44 10.35 42.92
CA ASP A 124 -0.08 10.11 42.46
C ASP A 124 0.95 11.12 42.95
N SER A 125 0.47 12.17 43.65
CA SER A 125 1.28 13.19 44.30
C SER A 125 2.05 14.12 43.35
N ASP A 126 1.46 14.47 42.23
CA ASP A 126 2.01 15.43 41.27
C ASP A 126 1.59 16.89 41.59
N GLY A 127 0.65 17.04 42.52
CA GLY A 127 0.14 18.33 42.98
C GLY A 127 -1.19 18.77 42.32
N TRP A 128 -1.70 18.03 41.35
CA TRP A 128 -3.01 18.25 40.76
C TRP A 128 -4.07 17.39 41.46
N SER A 129 -5.30 17.88 41.56
CA SER A 129 -6.34 17.13 42.26
C SER A 129 -7.00 16.08 41.36
N ASP A 130 -7.26 14.90 41.91
CA ASP A 130 -8.07 13.86 41.28
C ASP A 130 -9.43 14.43 40.83
N PRO A 131 -10.01 13.90 39.72
CA PRO A 131 -11.35 14.31 39.31
C PRO A 131 -12.41 13.80 40.28
N ASP A 132 -13.45 14.67 40.53
CA ASP A 132 -14.61 14.34 41.32
C ASP A 132 -15.94 14.69 40.61
N GLU A 133 -17.09 14.48 41.29
CA GLU A 133 -18.41 14.70 40.70
C GLU A 133 -18.65 16.15 40.19
N GLY A 134 -17.92 17.14 40.73
CA GLY A 134 -18.04 18.56 40.40
C GLY A 134 -16.84 19.15 39.66
N TRP A 135 -15.73 18.46 39.68
CA TRP A 135 -14.45 18.93 39.18
C TRP A 135 -13.79 17.82 38.33
N GLY A 136 -13.93 17.90 37.02
CA GLY A 136 -13.34 16.94 36.09
C GLY A 136 -12.18 17.56 35.30
N PRO A 137 -11.51 16.77 34.44
CA PRO A 137 -10.37 17.22 33.61
C PRO A 137 -10.69 18.48 32.79
N ASN A 138 -11.90 18.60 32.26
CA ASN A 138 -12.34 19.79 31.52
C ASN A 138 -12.45 21.06 32.42
N ASN A 139 -12.43 20.91 33.73
CA ASN A 139 -12.47 21.99 34.68
C ASN A 139 -11.10 22.31 35.30
N GLY A 140 -10.10 21.46 35.01
CA GLY A 140 -8.74 21.59 35.49
C GLY A 140 -8.30 20.53 36.51
N ALA A 141 -9.13 19.48 36.76
CA ALA A 141 -8.69 18.31 37.52
C ALA A 141 -7.63 17.54 36.74
N ASP A 142 -6.86 16.74 37.46
CA ASP A 142 -5.91 15.83 36.87
C ASP A 142 -6.60 14.84 35.90
N ALA A 143 -6.14 14.81 34.66
CA ALA A 143 -6.63 13.89 33.67
C ALA A 143 -6.03 12.46 33.84
N PHE A 144 -4.93 12.36 34.58
CA PHE A 144 -4.12 11.13 34.74
C PHE A 144 -3.82 10.81 36.20
N ALA A 145 -4.80 10.79 37.07
CA ALA A 145 -4.73 10.65 38.53
C ALA A 145 -3.88 9.47 39.10
N LEU A 146 -3.21 8.68 38.25
CA LEU A 146 -2.30 7.60 38.61
C LEU A 146 -0.91 7.72 37.97
N GLU A 147 -0.67 8.79 37.20
CA GLU A 147 0.56 9.01 36.45
C GLU A 147 1.18 10.37 36.78
N PRO A 148 2.13 10.43 37.73
CA PRO A 148 2.63 11.67 38.30
C PRO A 148 3.44 12.57 37.36
N THR A 149 3.53 12.22 36.10
CA THR A 149 4.21 13.02 35.11
C THR A 149 3.27 13.64 34.07
N GLN A 150 1.98 13.34 34.18
CA GLN A 150 0.94 13.86 33.29
C GLN A 150 -0.27 14.33 34.13
N TRP A 151 -0.87 15.46 33.78
CA TRP A 151 -2.03 16.02 34.46
C TRP A 151 -3.05 16.69 33.53
N LEU A 152 -2.67 16.99 32.30
CA LEU A 152 -3.52 17.66 31.31
C LEU A 152 -3.61 16.84 30.05
N ASP A 153 -4.83 16.74 29.51
CA ASP A 153 -5.16 16.13 28.24
C ASP A 153 -6.10 17.11 27.52
N SER A 154 -5.52 17.96 26.65
CA SER A 154 -6.25 19.07 26.06
C SER A 154 -7.27 18.67 25.01
N ASP A 155 -7.08 17.57 24.30
CA ASP A 155 -7.98 17.09 23.25
C ASP A 155 -8.78 15.84 23.64
N ASN A 156 -8.48 15.26 24.80
CA ASN A 156 -9.14 14.11 25.41
C ASN A 156 -8.97 12.83 24.57
N ASP A 157 -7.75 12.52 24.15
CA ASP A 157 -7.43 11.28 23.46
C ASP A 157 -6.79 10.20 24.35
N GLY A 158 -6.38 10.59 25.55
CA GLY A 158 -5.81 9.71 26.56
C GLY A 158 -4.29 9.77 26.67
N PHE A 159 -3.64 10.70 25.96
CA PHE A 159 -2.23 11.01 26.11
C PHE A 159 -2.07 12.39 26.76
N GLY A 160 -1.01 12.55 27.56
CA GLY A 160 -0.84 13.78 28.37
C GLY A 160 0.02 14.83 27.69
N ASP A 161 -0.38 16.10 27.86
CA ASP A 161 0.25 17.26 27.21
C ASP A 161 1.69 17.54 27.65
N ASN A 162 2.16 16.96 28.79
CA ASN A 162 3.52 17.17 29.26
C ASN A 162 4.51 16.37 28.43
N ILE A 163 5.22 17.05 27.54
CA ILE A 163 6.19 16.44 26.59
C ILE A 163 7.36 15.71 27.28
N ASP A 164 7.64 16.05 28.56
CA ASP A 164 8.67 15.40 29.36
C ASP A 164 8.11 14.27 30.23
N GLY A 165 6.81 14.01 30.17
CA GLY A 165 6.11 12.98 30.93
C GLY A 165 6.15 11.60 30.29
N PHE A 166 5.43 10.65 30.92
CA PHE A 166 5.25 9.29 30.39
C PHE A 166 4.28 9.31 29.20
N GLU A 167 4.65 8.66 28.11
CA GLU A 167 3.86 8.60 26.86
C GLU A 167 3.26 9.97 26.48
N PRO A 168 4.13 10.98 26.22
CA PRO A 168 3.69 12.36 26.06
C PRO A 168 2.93 12.55 24.76
N ASP A 169 1.85 13.31 24.79
CA ASP A 169 1.16 13.71 23.58
C ASP A 169 2.01 14.68 22.74
N HIS A 170 2.28 14.28 21.52
CA HIS A 170 2.99 15.10 20.56
C HIS A 170 2.06 15.98 19.72
N CYS A 171 0.74 15.77 19.84
CA CYS A 171 -0.30 16.48 19.10
C CYS A 171 -1.42 17.04 20.01
N PRO A 172 -1.12 17.79 21.09
CA PRO A 172 -2.01 18.05 22.24
C PRO A 172 -3.28 18.84 21.93
N TYR A 173 -3.54 19.19 20.68
CA TYR A 173 -4.75 19.89 20.26
C TYR A 173 -5.54 19.15 19.20
N ARG A 174 -5.14 17.92 18.88
CA ARG A 174 -5.76 17.11 17.85
C ARG A 174 -5.70 15.63 18.19
N ARG A 175 -6.83 15.09 18.57
CA ARG A 175 -6.97 13.67 18.93
C ARG A 175 -6.29 12.73 17.98
N GLY A 176 -5.51 11.81 18.51
CA GLY A 176 -4.87 10.75 17.79
C GLY A 176 -4.66 9.50 18.63
N TYR A 177 -4.20 8.44 18.01
CA TYR A 177 -4.02 7.16 18.69
C TYR A 177 -2.70 6.49 18.34
N SER A 178 -1.80 7.19 17.66
CA SER A 178 -0.47 6.68 17.34
C SER A 178 0.34 6.43 18.60
N THR A 179 1.15 5.37 18.57
CA THR A 179 1.94 4.91 19.73
C THR A 179 3.34 4.42 19.35
N SER A 180 3.70 4.41 18.07
CA SER A 180 4.98 3.85 17.60
C SER A 180 6.06 4.90 17.36
N ASP A 181 5.72 6.04 16.80
CA ASP A 181 6.65 7.14 16.50
C ASP A 181 6.37 8.39 17.36
N ARG A 182 5.15 8.84 17.40
CA ARG A 182 4.63 9.93 18.25
C ARG A 182 3.36 9.46 18.92
N PHE A 183 3.26 9.66 20.23
CA PHE A 183 2.02 9.36 20.95
C PHE A 183 0.99 10.45 20.72
N GLY A 184 -0.29 10.08 20.70
CA GLY A 184 -1.41 11.02 20.65
C GLY A 184 -1.62 11.74 19.32
N CYS A 185 -0.93 11.35 18.25
CA CYS A 185 -1.11 11.96 16.94
C CYS A 185 -2.08 11.17 16.06
N LEU A 186 -2.57 11.82 15.01
CA LEU A 186 -3.47 11.19 14.06
C LEU A 186 -2.84 9.94 13.45
N ASP A 187 -3.58 8.86 13.47
CA ASP A 187 -3.29 7.56 12.89
C ASP A 187 -4.56 7.14 12.15
N SER A 188 -4.54 7.27 10.83
CA SER A 188 -5.76 7.13 10.03
C SER A 188 -6.17 5.69 9.76
N ASP A 189 -5.25 4.75 9.80
CA ASP A 189 -5.52 3.33 9.51
C ASP A 189 -5.35 2.40 10.71
N GLY A 190 -4.82 2.90 11.82
CA GLY A 190 -4.77 2.19 13.10
C GLY A 190 -3.58 1.25 13.23
N ASP A 191 -2.48 1.50 12.55
CA ASP A 191 -1.26 0.69 12.65
C ASP A 191 -0.29 1.14 13.75
N SER A 192 -0.64 2.21 14.44
CA SER A 192 0.09 2.85 15.53
C SER A 192 1.18 3.85 15.08
N TRP A 193 1.41 4.02 13.81
CA TRP A 193 2.29 5.07 13.27
C TRP A 193 1.48 6.34 12.98
N SER A 194 2.07 7.50 13.21
CA SER A 194 1.36 8.77 13.02
C SER A 194 1.36 9.20 11.56
N ASP A 195 0.22 9.73 11.11
CA ASP A 195 0.11 10.38 9.81
C ASP A 195 1.15 11.51 9.67
N ALA A 196 1.63 11.74 8.46
CA ALA A 196 2.50 12.86 8.18
C ALA A 196 1.78 14.21 8.35
N ASP A 197 2.43 15.16 9.01
CA ASP A 197 1.98 16.55 9.13
C ASP A 197 3.06 17.54 8.66
N PRO A 198 3.28 17.67 7.36
CA PRO A 198 4.29 18.57 6.81
C PRO A 198 3.97 20.05 7.02
N GLY A 199 2.74 20.39 7.39
CA GLY A 199 2.28 21.76 7.68
C GLY A 199 2.48 22.19 9.11
N GLY A 200 2.72 21.25 10.05
CA GLY A 200 2.77 21.51 11.48
C GLY A 200 1.46 22.12 11.99
N LEU A 201 0.32 21.58 11.59
CA LEU A 201 -1.02 22.12 11.89
C LEU A 201 -1.33 22.16 13.38
N ASP A 202 -0.67 21.31 14.15
CA ASP A 202 -0.86 21.20 15.59
C ASP A 202 0.06 22.13 16.42
N GLY A 203 0.75 23.06 15.73
CA GLY A 203 1.68 23.98 16.39
C GLY A 203 3.03 23.37 16.74
N VAL A 204 3.26 22.14 16.32
CA VAL A 204 4.49 21.39 16.48
C VAL A 204 5.35 21.51 15.21
N THR A 205 6.59 21.09 15.27
CA THR A 205 7.49 21.07 14.11
C THR A 205 6.91 20.18 13.00
N PRO A 206 7.07 20.56 11.71
CA PRO A 206 6.63 19.73 10.60
C PRO A 206 7.11 18.29 10.72
N TRP A 207 6.21 17.34 10.46
CA TRP A 207 6.47 15.91 10.58
C TRP A 207 6.26 15.24 9.24
N PHE A 208 7.33 14.73 8.69
CA PHE A 208 7.36 14.21 7.34
C PHE A 208 7.24 12.69 7.35
N ALA A 209 6.58 12.15 6.32
CA ALA A 209 6.56 10.72 6.04
C ALA A 209 7.95 10.17 5.77
N HIS A 210 8.14 8.89 6.08
CA HIS A 210 9.34 8.15 5.70
C HIS A 210 9.53 8.22 4.16
N PRO A 211 10.75 8.37 3.64
CA PRO A 211 12.04 8.39 4.34
C PRO A 211 12.52 9.80 4.76
N ASN A 212 11.76 10.86 4.51
CA ASN A 212 12.15 12.23 4.84
C ASN A 212 11.95 12.56 6.34
N GLY A 213 11.20 11.74 7.04
CA GLY A 213 10.92 11.78 8.46
C GLY A 213 10.66 10.38 8.99
N THR A 214 9.88 10.28 10.07
CA THR A 214 9.50 8.99 10.67
C THR A 214 7.99 8.77 10.72
N ALA A 215 7.19 9.71 10.19
CA ALA A 215 5.76 9.50 10.06
C ALA A 215 5.44 8.41 9.05
N ASP A 216 4.24 7.88 9.16
CA ASP A 216 3.70 6.89 8.24
C ASP A 216 3.74 7.38 6.79
N ALA A 217 4.32 6.57 5.92
CA ALA A 217 4.34 6.79 4.49
C ALA A 217 3.03 6.36 3.81
N PHE A 218 2.24 5.52 4.48
CA PHE A 218 1.03 4.90 3.93
C PHE A 218 -0.20 5.06 4.84
N PRO A 219 -0.65 6.26 5.17
CA PRO A 219 -1.64 6.55 6.23
C PRO A 219 -3.04 5.95 6.00
N PHE A 220 -3.22 5.09 5.02
CA PHE A 220 -4.45 4.36 4.75
C PHE A 220 -4.21 2.86 4.52
N VAL A 221 -3.01 2.36 4.83
CA VAL A 221 -2.61 0.97 4.61
C VAL A 221 -1.93 0.41 5.85
N ALA A 222 -2.70 0.00 6.83
CA ALA A 222 -2.26 -0.49 8.16
C ALA A 222 -1.25 -1.66 8.17
N SER A 223 -0.75 -2.06 7.04
CA SER A 223 0.27 -3.08 6.91
C SER A 223 1.61 -2.53 6.42
N GLN A 224 1.66 -1.25 6.11
CA GLN A 224 2.83 -0.55 5.60
C GLN A 224 2.95 0.82 6.27
N TRP A 225 4.15 1.20 6.71
CA TRP A 225 4.43 2.51 7.32
C TRP A 225 5.76 3.13 6.89
N ASN A 226 6.69 2.33 6.38
CA ASN A 226 7.95 2.82 5.83
C ASN A 226 8.02 2.59 4.32
N ASP A 227 8.65 3.55 3.64
CA ASP A 227 8.99 3.53 2.23
C ASP A 227 10.40 4.08 2.11
N THR A 228 11.41 3.22 1.99
CA THR A 228 12.82 3.63 2.16
C THR A 228 13.37 4.38 0.94
N ASP A 229 12.93 4.07 -0.25
CA ASP A 229 13.40 4.72 -1.48
C ASP A 229 12.38 5.68 -2.12
N ALA A 230 11.20 5.80 -1.51
CA ALA A 230 10.13 6.72 -1.87
C ALA A 230 9.49 6.43 -3.25
N ASP A 231 9.29 5.18 -3.57
CA ASP A 231 8.65 4.75 -4.82
C ASP A 231 7.15 4.46 -4.70
N GLY A 232 6.63 4.41 -3.47
CA GLY A 232 5.23 4.17 -3.17
C GLY A 232 4.89 2.72 -2.83
N PHE A 233 5.89 1.86 -2.69
CA PHE A 233 5.74 0.50 -2.16
C PHE A 233 6.34 0.39 -0.77
N GLY A 234 5.71 -0.39 0.10
CA GLY A 234 6.07 -0.42 1.51
C GLY A 234 7.10 -1.49 1.86
N ASP A 235 7.97 -1.16 2.81
CA ASP A 235 9.07 -2.02 3.24
C ASP A 235 8.63 -3.32 3.92
N ASN A 236 7.40 -3.41 4.44
CA ASN A 236 6.93 -4.61 5.15
C ASN A 236 6.54 -5.71 4.17
N TRP A 237 6.78 -6.96 4.53
CA TRP A 237 6.59 -8.12 3.67
C TRP A 237 5.77 -9.24 4.34
N ALA A 238 5.03 -10.05 3.56
CA ALA A 238 3.94 -10.86 4.07
C ALA A 238 4.17 -12.36 4.16
N ASP A 239 4.98 -12.97 3.31
CA ASP A 239 5.11 -14.43 3.31
C ASP A 239 6.50 -14.93 2.89
N GLY A 240 6.69 -16.26 2.98
CA GLY A 240 7.96 -16.90 2.67
C GLY A 240 8.32 -16.90 1.18
N ASN A 241 7.38 -16.70 0.27
CA ASN A 241 7.66 -16.67 -1.16
C ASN A 241 8.32 -15.35 -1.56
N TRP A 242 7.99 -14.27 -0.87
CA TRP A 242 8.66 -12.97 -1.06
C TRP A 242 10.12 -12.96 -0.65
N ASN A 243 10.55 -13.87 0.23
CA ASN A 243 11.97 -14.01 0.56
C ASN A 243 12.81 -14.48 -0.64
N ASP A 244 12.23 -15.15 -1.60
CA ASP A 244 12.93 -15.66 -2.78
C ASP A 244 13.03 -14.57 -3.86
N THR A 245 12.10 -13.63 -3.90
CA THR A 245 12.03 -12.54 -4.88
C THR A 245 12.61 -11.24 -4.35
N ARG A 246 12.54 -11.02 -3.04
CA ARG A 246 13.09 -9.86 -2.37
C ARG A 246 14.59 -9.99 -2.22
N MET A 247 15.31 -8.98 -2.66
CA MET A 247 16.74 -8.87 -2.34
C MET A 247 16.94 -8.97 -0.83
N ASN A 248 18.02 -9.58 -0.38
CA ASN A 248 18.33 -9.87 1.04
C ASN A 248 18.58 -8.60 1.86
N TRP A 249 17.60 -7.70 1.89
CA TRP A 249 17.63 -6.46 2.64
C TRP A 249 17.03 -6.68 4.02
N SER A 250 17.66 -6.11 5.04
CA SER A 250 17.24 -6.25 6.45
C SER A 250 16.29 -5.15 6.91
N ILE A 251 15.63 -4.43 6.00
CA ILE A 251 14.65 -3.40 6.32
C ILE A 251 13.22 -3.92 6.19
N GLY A 252 12.28 -3.19 6.80
CA GLY A 252 10.90 -3.61 6.93
C GLY A 252 10.73 -4.72 7.96
N GLN A 253 9.50 -5.13 8.16
CA GLN A 253 9.12 -6.17 9.11
C GLN A 253 8.23 -7.21 8.42
N TRP A 254 8.30 -8.45 8.92
CA TRP A 254 7.34 -9.45 8.52
C TRP A 254 5.96 -9.13 9.12
N TYR A 255 4.97 -8.91 8.27
CA TYR A 255 3.60 -8.61 8.66
C TYR A 255 2.63 -9.45 7.83
N SER A 256 1.83 -10.29 8.49
CA SER A 256 1.07 -11.38 7.84
C SER A 256 0.11 -10.97 6.70
N ASN A 257 -0.17 -9.69 6.58
CA ASN A 257 -1.06 -9.13 5.58
C ASN A 257 -0.44 -7.91 4.86
N ALA A 258 0.88 -7.80 4.84
CA ALA A 258 1.53 -6.71 4.10
C ALA A 258 1.06 -6.70 2.65
N THR A 259 0.52 -5.58 2.21
CA THR A 259 0.02 -5.36 0.85
C THR A 259 1.10 -4.68 0.03
N GLN A 260 1.25 -5.09 -1.22
CA GLN A 260 2.22 -4.52 -2.16
C GLN A 260 3.62 -4.33 -1.52
N PRO A 261 4.20 -5.40 -0.98
CA PRO A 261 5.49 -5.33 -0.33
C PRO A 261 6.59 -5.02 -1.33
N ASP A 262 7.40 -4.04 -1.02
CA ASP A 262 8.55 -3.70 -1.85
C ASP A 262 9.58 -4.82 -1.89
N ALA A 263 9.90 -5.29 -3.06
CA ALA A 263 10.91 -6.30 -3.28
C ALA A 263 12.32 -5.70 -3.48
N CYS A 264 12.41 -4.41 -3.79
CA CYS A 264 13.66 -3.68 -4.05
C CYS A 264 13.84 -2.43 -3.16
N PRO A 265 13.69 -2.50 -1.83
CA PRO A 265 13.44 -1.37 -0.95
C PRO A 265 14.58 -0.34 -0.81
N PHE A 266 15.57 -0.36 -1.66
CA PHE A 266 16.63 0.67 -1.79
C PHE A 266 16.81 1.16 -3.22
N ILE A 267 15.99 0.68 -4.15
CA ILE A 267 16.13 0.98 -5.57
C ILE A 267 14.74 1.28 -6.11
N THR A 268 14.40 2.54 -6.18
CA THR A 268 13.12 3.04 -6.71
C THR A 268 12.72 2.33 -7.99
N GLY A 269 11.53 1.76 -8.01
CA GLY A 269 10.97 1.05 -9.16
C GLY A 269 9.46 1.11 -9.23
N TYR A 270 8.89 0.61 -10.32
CA TYR A 270 7.44 0.72 -10.56
C TYR A 270 6.80 -0.58 -11.04
N SER A 271 7.55 -1.68 -10.99
CA SER A 271 7.02 -3.00 -11.33
C SER A 271 5.89 -3.43 -10.39
N VAL A 272 4.88 -4.14 -10.95
CA VAL A 272 3.65 -4.51 -10.23
C VAL A 272 3.14 -5.91 -10.55
N GLU A 273 3.77 -6.63 -11.46
CA GLU A 273 3.29 -7.93 -11.92
C GLU A 273 4.07 -9.10 -11.27
N ASP A 274 5.40 -9.01 -11.19
CA ASP A 274 6.26 -10.04 -10.59
C ASP A 274 6.78 -9.65 -9.21
N ARG A 275 7.49 -8.53 -9.10
CA ARG A 275 8.02 -7.95 -7.87
C ARG A 275 7.56 -6.50 -7.78
N PHE A 276 6.95 -6.13 -6.69
CA PHE A 276 6.55 -4.73 -6.48
C PHE A 276 7.77 -3.86 -6.17
N GLY A 277 7.81 -2.64 -6.68
CA GLY A 277 8.82 -1.65 -6.32
C GLY A 277 10.20 -1.89 -6.92
N CYS A 278 10.36 -2.81 -7.87
CA CYS A 278 11.63 -3.00 -8.56
C CYS A 278 11.73 -2.18 -9.85
N PRO A 279 12.93 -1.90 -10.35
CA PRO A 279 13.12 -1.26 -11.63
C PRO A 279 12.33 -1.95 -12.74
N ASP A 280 11.67 -1.14 -13.57
CA ASP A 280 10.87 -1.53 -14.72
C ASP A 280 11.14 -0.46 -15.79
N SER A 281 12.02 -0.77 -16.74
CA SER A 281 12.59 0.22 -17.65
C SER A 281 11.65 0.67 -18.75
N ASP A 282 10.72 -0.19 -19.15
CA ASP A 282 9.78 0.11 -20.24
C ASP A 282 8.34 0.32 -19.75
N ASN A 283 8.09 0.12 -18.46
CA ASN A 283 6.82 0.32 -17.76
C ASN A 283 5.70 -0.63 -18.22
N ASP A 284 6.02 -1.89 -18.43
CA ASP A 284 5.03 -2.92 -18.71
C ASP A 284 4.50 -3.63 -17.44
N GLY A 285 5.12 -3.34 -16.30
CA GLY A 285 4.75 -3.86 -14.99
C GLY A 285 5.64 -4.99 -14.50
N TRP A 286 6.47 -5.57 -15.35
CA TRP A 286 7.44 -6.59 -14.98
C TRP A 286 8.78 -5.98 -14.61
N SER A 287 9.48 -6.60 -13.64
CA SER A 287 10.74 -6.04 -13.17
C SER A 287 11.91 -6.40 -14.07
N ASP A 288 12.81 -5.44 -14.27
CA ASP A 288 14.09 -5.68 -14.95
C ASP A 288 14.84 -6.84 -14.29
N PRO A 289 15.58 -7.67 -15.02
CA PRO A 289 16.38 -8.72 -14.46
C PRO A 289 17.55 -8.20 -13.63
N ASP A 290 17.86 -8.88 -12.54
CA ASP A 290 19.03 -8.63 -11.70
C ASP A 290 19.86 -9.91 -11.46
N LEU A 291 20.89 -9.85 -10.59
CA LEU A 291 21.77 -10.98 -10.33
C LEU A 291 21.08 -12.18 -9.65
N ASN A 292 19.96 -11.96 -8.98
CA ASN A 292 19.24 -12.97 -8.21
C ASN A 292 17.85 -13.25 -8.78
N TRP A 293 17.37 -12.41 -9.66
CA TRP A 293 16.07 -12.50 -10.29
C TRP A 293 16.23 -12.28 -11.79
N THR A 294 16.36 -13.35 -12.54
CA THR A 294 16.56 -13.35 -13.98
C THR A 294 15.26 -13.71 -14.71
N SER A 295 15.24 -13.62 -16.02
CA SER A 295 14.09 -14.04 -16.83
C SER A 295 13.66 -15.49 -16.58
N ARG A 296 14.57 -16.35 -16.11
CA ARG A 296 14.25 -17.74 -15.73
C ARG A 296 13.48 -17.85 -14.42
N GLU A 297 13.68 -16.92 -13.51
CA GLU A 297 12.97 -16.80 -12.24
C GLU A 297 11.68 -16.01 -12.41
N GLY A 298 11.48 -15.31 -13.51
CA GLY A 298 10.27 -14.56 -13.82
C GLY A 298 10.44 -13.06 -13.99
N ALA A 299 11.69 -12.55 -14.05
CA ALA A 299 11.95 -11.16 -14.44
C ALA A 299 11.63 -10.96 -15.92
N ASP A 300 11.44 -9.70 -16.28
CA ASP A 300 11.26 -9.29 -17.68
C ASP A 300 12.38 -9.80 -18.59
N ALA A 301 12.03 -10.53 -19.63
CA ALA A 301 12.98 -11.00 -20.63
C ALA A 301 13.33 -9.90 -21.66
N PHE A 302 12.52 -8.82 -21.73
CA PHE A 302 12.63 -7.77 -22.74
C PHE A 302 12.55 -6.35 -22.12
N PRO A 303 13.45 -5.93 -21.24
CA PRO A 303 13.35 -4.69 -20.44
C PRO A 303 13.29 -3.37 -21.21
N GLU A 304 13.25 -3.40 -22.50
CA GLU A 304 13.12 -2.22 -23.38
C GLU A 304 11.91 -2.34 -24.33
N ASN A 305 11.06 -3.40 -24.17
CA ASN A 305 9.94 -3.66 -25.05
C ASN A 305 8.64 -3.87 -24.27
N PRO A 306 7.85 -2.83 -23.99
CA PRO A 306 6.66 -2.88 -23.15
C PRO A 306 5.50 -3.75 -23.70
N SER A 307 5.74 -4.50 -24.72
CA SER A 307 4.80 -5.47 -25.25
C SER A 307 5.22 -6.93 -25.05
N GLN A 308 6.38 -7.16 -24.47
CA GLN A 308 6.94 -8.49 -24.25
C GLN A 308 7.63 -8.54 -22.88
N TRP A 309 7.43 -9.60 -22.11
CA TRP A 309 8.06 -9.84 -20.80
C TRP A 309 8.53 -11.28 -20.59
N SER A 310 8.09 -12.21 -21.42
CA SER A 310 8.40 -13.62 -21.33
C SER A 310 9.05 -14.14 -22.59
N ASP A 311 10.05 -15.01 -22.43
CA ASP A 311 10.76 -15.76 -23.48
C ASP A 311 11.03 -17.16 -22.90
N ILE A 312 10.10 -18.09 -23.14
CA ILE A 312 10.11 -19.41 -22.50
C ILE A 312 11.26 -20.26 -23.00
N ASP A 313 11.57 -20.19 -24.30
CA ASP A 313 12.60 -21.03 -24.91
C ASP A 313 13.97 -20.34 -25.07
N ASN A 314 14.03 -19.04 -24.77
CA ASN A 314 15.22 -18.19 -24.78
C ASN A 314 15.86 -18.03 -26.18
N ASP A 315 15.03 -17.82 -27.18
CA ASP A 315 15.50 -17.54 -28.53
C ASP A 315 15.59 -16.02 -28.86
N GLY A 316 15.05 -15.18 -27.95
CA GLY A 316 15.08 -13.73 -28.06
C GLY A 316 13.84 -13.14 -28.73
N TRP A 317 12.77 -13.91 -28.90
CA TRP A 317 11.45 -13.46 -29.30
C TRP A 317 10.46 -13.68 -28.16
N GLY A 318 9.41 -12.87 -28.10
CA GLY A 318 8.55 -12.81 -26.93
C GLY A 318 7.25 -13.58 -27.09
N ASP A 319 6.82 -14.22 -26.00
CA ASP A 319 5.66 -15.11 -25.97
C ASP A 319 4.31 -14.38 -26.06
N ASN A 320 4.27 -13.07 -25.85
CA ASN A 320 3.02 -12.31 -25.91
C ASN A 320 2.56 -12.08 -27.34
N GLN A 321 1.51 -12.78 -27.72
CA GLN A 321 0.88 -12.72 -29.04
C GLN A 321 -0.32 -11.75 -29.12
N SER A 322 -0.45 -10.80 -28.19
CA SER A 322 -1.54 -9.84 -28.17
C SER A 322 -1.52 -8.92 -29.39
N GLU A 323 -2.69 -8.44 -29.81
CA GLU A 323 -2.79 -7.47 -30.92
C GLU A 323 -1.96 -6.21 -30.61
N GLY A 324 -0.99 -5.92 -31.43
CA GLY A 324 -0.08 -4.78 -31.28
C GLY A 324 1.24 -5.09 -30.58
N ALA A 325 1.44 -6.31 -30.09
CA ALA A 325 2.74 -6.75 -29.59
C ALA A 325 3.78 -6.75 -30.72
N THR A 326 5.01 -6.43 -30.36
CA THR A 326 6.17 -6.43 -31.26
C THR A 326 7.13 -7.54 -30.87
N GLN A 327 7.96 -7.99 -31.82
CA GLN A 327 8.92 -9.07 -31.59
C GLN A 327 8.25 -10.35 -31.05
N VAL A 328 7.13 -10.70 -31.67
CA VAL A 328 6.28 -11.84 -31.28
C VAL A 328 6.94 -13.13 -31.73
N ASP A 329 6.90 -14.14 -30.87
CA ASP A 329 7.25 -15.50 -31.18
C ASP A 329 6.01 -16.32 -31.52
N ASP A 330 5.95 -16.87 -32.74
CA ASP A 330 4.90 -17.77 -33.17
C ASP A 330 5.11 -19.20 -32.64
N PHE A 331 6.29 -19.50 -32.06
CA PHE A 331 6.70 -20.83 -31.57
C PHE A 331 7.29 -20.81 -30.16
N PRO A 332 6.59 -20.38 -29.10
CA PRO A 332 7.12 -20.11 -27.75
C PRO A 332 7.83 -21.28 -27.02
N GLU A 333 7.84 -22.46 -27.57
CA GLU A 333 8.50 -23.64 -26.99
C GLU A 333 9.60 -24.22 -27.92
N ASN A 334 9.90 -23.55 -29.05
CA ASN A 334 10.85 -24.03 -30.05
C ASN A 334 11.95 -23.00 -30.32
N PRO A 335 13.06 -23.01 -29.61
CA PRO A 335 14.14 -22.02 -29.71
C PRO A 335 14.85 -21.99 -31.09
N THR A 336 14.30 -22.61 -32.09
CA THR A 336 14.81 -22.61 -33.45
C THR A 336 13.85 -22.00 -34.45
N GLN A 337 12.66 -21.65 -34.02
CA GLN A 337 11.62 -21.01 -34.83
C GLN A 337 10.95 -19.87 -34.05
N TRP A 338 10.63 -18.78 -34.71
CA TRP A 338 9.98 -17.61 -34.11
C TRP A 338 8.98 -16.92 -35.05
N LEU A 339 8.91 -17.35 -36.32
CA LEU A 339 8.05 -16.74 -37.32
C LEU A 339 7.34 -17.79 -38.15
N ASP A 340 6.05 -17.63 -38.33
CA ASP A 340 5.18 -18.41 -39.19
C ASP A 340 4.42 -17.42 -40.11
N THR A 341 4.98 -17.15 -41.28
CA THR A 341 4.46 -16.09 -42.16
C THR A 341 3.10 -16.42 -42.74
N ASP A 342 2.79 -17.69 -43.00
CA ASP A 342 1.53 -18.07 -43.62
C ASP A 342 0.52 -18.70 -42.67
N GLY A 343 0.93 -19.02 -41.42
CA GLY A 343 0.06 -19.46 -40.34
C GLY A 343 -0.30 -20.94 -40.39
N ASP A 344 0.55 -21.79 -40.96
CA ASP A 344 0.29 -23.21 -41.08
C ASP A 344 0.85 -24.03 -39.90
N GLY A 345 1.63 -23.41 -39.02
CA GLY A 345 2.22 -24.04 -37.86
C GLY A 345 3.60 -24.62 -38.08
N TRP A 346 4.27 -24.28 -39.18
CA TRP A 346 5.67 -24.59 -39.45
C TRP A 346 6.46 -23.29 -39.58
N GLY A 347 7.73 -23.31 -39.20
CA GLY A 347 8.48 -22.05 -39.05
C GLY A 347 9.39 -21.73 -40.20
N ASP A 348 9.49 -20.41 -40.45
CA ASP A 348 10.23 -19.85 -41.61
C ASP A 348 11.75 -20.06 -41.54
N ASN A 349 12.31 -20.35 -40.34
CA ASN A 349 13.74 -20.48 -40.16
C ASN A 349 14.26 -21.82 -40.73
N GLN A 350 14.92 -21.72 -41.86
CA GLN A 350 15.52 -22.87 -42.58
C GLN A 350 17.01 -23.11 -42.25
N SER A 351 17.51 -22.52 -41.13
CA SER A 351 18.90 -22.63 -40.73
C SER A 351 19.29 -24.04 -40.35
N TYR A 352 20.55 -24.41 -40.58
CA TYR A 352 21.04 -25.73 -40.20
C TYR A 352 20.81 -26.03 -38.70
N GLY A 353 20.07 -27.08 -38.42
CA GLY A 353 19.72 -27.49 -37.05
C GLY A 353 18.37 -26.99 -36.57
N ALA A 354 17.68 -26.14 -37.36
CA ALA A 354 16.30 -25.77 -37.06
C ALA A 354 15.38 -26.99 -37.10
N THR A 355 14.38 -26.99 -36.27
CA THR A 355 13.32 -28.02 -36.21
C THR A 355 12.00 -27.41 -36.66
N GLN A 356 11.06 -28.25 -37.11
CA GLN A 356 9.74 -27.78 -37.56
C GLN A 356 9.83 -26.70 -38.67
N VAL A 357 10.74 -27.00 -39.62
CA VAL A 357 11.06 -26.09 -40.73
C VAL A 357 9.96 -26.13 -41.77
N ASP A 358 9.58 -24.94 -42.24
CA ASP A 358 8.73 -24.76 -43.41
C ASP A 358 9.59 -24.55 -44.66
N ASP A 359 9.44 -25.44 -45.66
CA ASP A 359 10.08 -25.29 -46.95
C ASP A 359 9.31 -24.31 -47.85
N PHE A 360 8.06 -23.94 -47.48
CA PHE A 360 7.15 -23.07 -48.26
C PHE A 360 6.53 -21.91 -47.43
N PRO A 361 7.29 -21.00 -46.87
CA PRO A 361 6.85 -19.98 -45.90
C PRO A 361 5.75 -18.97 -46.35
N LEU A 362 5.20 -19.17 -47.54
CA LEU A 362 4.14 -18.34 -48.08
C LEU A 362 2.94 -19.14 -48.57
N ILE A 363 2.94 -20.46 -48.36
CA ILE A 363 1.94 -21.37 -48.90
C ILE A 363 1.33 -22.22 -47.75
N PRO A 364 0.27 -21.75 -47.08
CA PRO A 364 -0.28 -22.40 -45.87
C PRO A 364 -0.85 -23.79 -46.05
N SER A 365 -0.68 -24.39 -47.19
CA SER A 365 -1.08 -25.76 -47.48
C SER A 365 0.10 -26.66 -47.81
N GLN A 366 1.33 -26.17 -47.75
CA GLN A 366 2.57 -26.88 -47.99
C GLN A 366 3.61 -26.46 -46.95
N TYR A 367 4.33 -27.40 -46.39
CA TYR A 367 5.38 -27.13 -45.40
C TYR A 367 6.62 -27.99 -45.55
N ARG A 368 6.59 -28.95 -46.52
CA ARG A 368 7.70 -29.88 -46.73
C ARG A 368 7.91 -30.14 -48.19
N ASP A 369 9.18 -30.12 -48.58
CA ASP A 369 9.68 -30.50 -49.88
C ASP A 369 10.78 -31.54 -49.66
N THR A 370 10.46 -32.84 -49.85
CA THR A 370 11.37 -33.94 -49.47
C THR A 370 12.52 -34.11 -50.47
N ASP A 371 12.30 -33.84 -51.74
CA ASP A 371 13.30 -34.03 -52.80
C ASP A 371 13.89 -32.68 -53.30
N GLY A 372 13.30 -31.55 -52.91
CA GLY A 372 13.82 -30.21 -53.22
C GLY A 372 13.51 -29.72 -54.62
N ASP A 373 12.41 -30.21 -55.19
CA ASP A 373 12.03 -29.89 -56.57
C ASP A 373 11.15 -28.62 -56.65
N GLY A 374 10.71 -28.07 -55.51
CA GLY A 374 9.91 -26.87 -55.41
C GLY A 374 8.40 -27.10 -55.33
N TYR A 375 7.95 -28.36 -55.29
CA TYR A 375 6.58 -28.74 -55.06
C TYR A 375 6.44 -29.42 -53.69
N GLY A 376 5.34 -29.15 -53.00
CA GLY A 376 5.21 -29.63 -51.60
C GLY A 376 4.62 -31.02 -51.50
N ASP A 377 5.12 -31.81 -50.55
CA ASP A 377 4.74 -33.20 -50.30
C ASP A 377 3.23 -33.40 -50.04
N PHE A 378 2.50 -32.34 -49.64
CA PHE A 378 1.08 -32.46 -49.29
C PHE A 378 0.21 -32.42 -50.56
N LEU A 379 -0.13 -33.56 -51.04
CA LEU A 379 -0.82 -33.79 -52.31
C LEU A 379 -2.12 -32.99 -52.51
N ASN A 380 -2.84 -32.66 -51.40
CA ASN A 380 -4.06 -31.84 -51.44
C ASN A 380 -3.81 -30.33 -51.23
N GLY A 381 -2.56 -29.93 -51.05
CA GLY A 381 -2.13 -28.56 -50.95
C GLY A 381 -2.07 -27.87 -52.31
N PHE A 382 -1.60 -26.62 -52.27
CA PHE A 382 -1.35 -25.88 -53.50
C PHE A 382 -0.21 -26.58 -54.30
N GLU A 383 -0.47 -26.91 -55.55
CA GLU A 383 0.50 -27.60 -56.45
C GLU A 383 1.17 -28.78 -55.77
N GLY A 384 0.35 -29.65 -55.10
CA GLY A 384 0.87 -30.78 -54.33
C GLY A 384 1.65 -31.76 -55.17
N ASP A 385 2.84 -32.12 -54.69
CA ASP A 385 3.75 -33.06 -55.33
C ASP A 385 3.16 -34.45 -55.38
N VAL A 386 3.13 -35.04 -56.58
CA VAL A 386 2.65 -36.40 -56.78
C VAL A 386 3.81 -37.39 -56.70
N CYS A 387 5.02 -36.92 -56.87
CA CYS A 387 6.24 -37.75 -56.96
C CYS A 387 7.31 -37.33 -55.93
N PRO A 388 7.03 -37.31 -54.59
CA PRO A 388 7.83 -36.66 -53.55
C PRO A 388 9.19 -37.33 -53.25
N TYR A 389 9.72 -38.07 -54.16
CA TYR A 389 11.00 -38.77 -54.06
C TYR A 389 11.73 -38.78 -55.37
N SER A 390 11.61 -37.72 -56.18
CA SER A 390 12.36 -37.52 -57.40
C SER A 390 13.86 -37.56 -57.15
N THR A 391 14.63 -37.98 -58.12
CA THR A 391 16.08 -38.09 -57.91
C THR A 391 16.74 -36.69 -58.01
N VAL A 392 17.86 -36.53 -57.28
CA VAL A 392 18.66 -35.31 -57.36
C VAL A 392 19.04 -34.93 -58.81
N GLU A 393 19.25 -35.94 -59.69
CA GLU A 393 19.59 -35.71 -61.07
C GLU A 393 18.39 -35.15 -61.86
N GLU A 394 17.17 -35.64 -61.56
CA GLU A 394 15.92 -35.16 -62.14
C GLU A 394 15.65 -33.71 -61.73
N VAL A 395 15.74 -33.42 -60.43
CA VAL A 395 15.54 -32.08 -59.86
C VAL A 395 16.59 -31.05 -60.38
N GLU A 396 17.88 -31.41 -60.30
CA GLU A 396 18.97 -30.54 -60.73
C GLU A 396 18.96 -30.24 -62.25
N SER A 397 18.40 -31.18 -63.02
CA SER A 397 18.27 -31.02 -64.48
C SER A 397 17.05 -30.20 -64.88
N GLY A 398 16.11 -29.94 -63.96
CA GLY A 398 14.85 -29.26 -64.23
C GLY A 398 13.82 -30.15 -64.97
N TRP A 399 13.98 -31.46 -64.90
CA TRP A 399 13.10 -32.45 -65.58
C TRP A 399 11.87 -32.77 -64.70
N ILE A 400 11.14 -31.70 -64.32
CA ILE A 400 10.03 -31.81 -63.37
C ILE A 400 8.76 -31.24 -64.00
N SER A 401 7.71 -32.02 -64.03
CA SER A 401 6.43 -31.69 -64.62
C SER A 401 5.63 -30.67 -63.80
N TRP A 402 4.87 -29.81 -64.50
CA TRP A 402 4.05 -28.73 -63.89
C TRP A 402 2.67 -28.60 -64.54
N ALA A 403 2.35 -29.36 -65.59
CA ALA A 403 1.09 -29.23 -66.31
C ALA A 403 0.05 -30.27 -65.97
N ASP A 404 0.47 -31.55 -65.74
CA ASP A 404 -0.42 -32.64 -65.42
C ASP A 404 -0.29 -33.19 -63.98
N ARG A 405 0.88 -33.57 -63.56
CA ARG A 405 1.27 -33.94 -62.21
C ARG A 405 2.45 -33.08 -61.79
N PHE A 406 2.31 -32.41 -60.69
CA PHE A 406 3.40 -31.62 -60.14
C PHE A 406 4.48 -32.53 -59.57
N GLY A 407 5.73 -32.19 -59.70
CA GLY A 407 6.85 -32.87 -59.08
C GLY A 407 7.29 -34.19 -59.74
N CYS A 408 6.76 -34.59 -60.88
CA CYS A 408 7.13 -35.85 -61.52
C CYS A 408 8.13 -35.67 -62.68
N LEU A 409 8.82 -36.75 -63.06
CA LEU A 409 9.79 -36.73 -64.16
C LEU A 409 9.13 -36.25 -65.47
N ASP A 410 9.77 -35.31 -66.11
CA ASP A 410 9.44 -34.74 -67.39
C ASP A 410 10.76 -34.58 -68.18
N SER A 411 11.02 -35.55 -69.08
CA SER A 411 12.34 -35.64 -69.73
C SER A 411 12.63 -34.62 -70.80
N ASP A 412 11.64 -34.06 -71.43
CA ASP A 412 11.79 -33.06 -72.51
C ASP A 412 11.36 -31.62 -72.07
N MET A 413 10.84 -31.46 -70.84
CA MET A 413 10.50 -30.18 -70.21
C MET A 413 9.31 -29.47 -70.87
N ASP A 414 8.37 -30.20 -71.39
CA ASP A 414 7.16 -29.64 -71.97
C ASP A 414 6.04 -29.37 -70.93
N GLY A 415 6.27 -29.83 -69.69
CA GLY A 415 5.38 -29.71 -68.56
C GLY A 415 4.52 -30.92 -68.27
N TYR A 416 4.47 -31.89 -69.15
CA TYR A 416 3.73 -33.13 -68.90
C TYR A 416 4.66 -34.24 -68.40
N SER A 417 4.15 -35.01 -67.46
CA SER A 417 4.97 -36.07 -66.83
C SER A 417 5.12 -37.27 -67.71
N ASN A 418 6.33 -37.88 -67.66
CA ASN A 418 6.58 -39.14 -68.32
C ASN A 418 5.59 -40.24 -67.83
N PRO A 419 5.22 -41.22 -68.71
CA PRO A 419 4.38 -42.31 -68.33
C PRO A 419 5.07 -43.24 -67.32
N ASP A 420 4.31 -43.80 -66.38
CA ASP A 420 4.72 -44.83 -65.42
C ASP A 420 3.67 -45.95 -65.34
N ASP A 421 3.87 -46.93 -64.43
CA ASP A 421 2.98 -48.12 -64.30
C ASP A 421 1.53 -47.71 -63.90
N TRP A 422 1.31 -46.54 -63.35
CA TRP A 422 0.04 -46.07 -62.85
C TRP A 422 -0.51 -44.82 -63.59
N TRP A 423 0.38 -44.18 -64.35
CA TRP A 423 0.08 -43.00 -65.12
C TRP A 423 0.51 -43.25 -66.57
N ILE A 424 -0.42 -43.71 -67.34
CA ILE A 424 -0.17 -44.19 -68.70
C ILE A 424 -0.33 -43.06 -69.73
N SER A 425 0.39 -43.15 -70.82
CA SER A 425 0.39 -42.24 -71.94
C SER A 425 -1.00 -41.98 -72.49
N HIS A 426 -1.20 -40.79 -72.98
CA HIS A 426 -2.36 -40.43 -73.79
C HIS A 426 -2.36 -41.27 -75.09
N PRO A 427 -3.50 -41.77 -75.59
CA PRO A 427 -4.89 -41.44 -75.13
C PRO A 427 -5.44 -42.42 -74.13
N ALA A 428 -4.73 -43.46 -73.74
CA ALA A 428 -5.20 -44.46 -72.78
C ALA A 428 -5.20 -43.90 -71.33
N GLY A 429 -4.35 -42.88 -71.02
CA GLY A 429 -4.24 -42.11 -69.80
C GLY A 429 -4.03 -40.66 -70.05
N PHE A 430 -3.24 -39.99 -69.18
CA PHE A 430 -2.98 -38.54 -69.22
C PHE A 430 -1.50 -38.22 -69.21
N ALA A 431 -0.59 -39.20 -69.13
CA ALA A 431 0.83 -38.98 -69.22
C ALA A 431 1.21 -38.51 -70.62
N ASP A 432 2.36 -37.90 -70.71
CA ASP A 432 2.97 -37.51 -71.94
C ASP A 432 3.05 -38.70 -72.93
N ALA A 433 2.60 -38.53 -74.11
CA ALA A 433 2.66 -39.50 -75.15
C ALA A 433 4.03 -39.54 -75.89
N PHE A 434 4.81 -38.45 -75.75
CA PHE A 434 6.09 -38.23 -76.46
C PHE A 434 7.22 -37.74 -75.54
N PRO A 435 7.65 -38.51 -74.52
CA PRO A 435 8.57 -38.10 -73.50
C PRO A 435 9.97 -37.60 -73.89
N ASP A 436 10.25 -37.55 -75.16
CA ASP A 436 11.50 -37.06 -75.74
C ASP A 436 11.26 -35.96 -76.77
N ASP A 437 10.05 -35.37 -76.83
CA ASP A 437 9.68 -34.35 -77.83
C ASP A 437 8.93 -33.17 -77.18
N GLU A 438 9.66 -32.12 -76.74
CA GLU A 438 9.16 -30.91 -76.10
C GLU A 438 8.01 -30.18 -76.80
N SER A 439 7.68 -30.59 -78.03
CA SER A 439 6.64 -30.00 -78.83
C SER A 439 5.32 -30.78 -78.85
N GLN A 440 5.30 -31.96 -78.26
CA GLN A 440 4.17 -32.89 -78.31
C GLN A 440 3.96 -33.57 -76.98
N TRP A 441 2.70 -33.68 -76.54
CA TRP A 441 2.34 -34.40 -75.26
C TRP A 441 1.06 -35.22 -75.37
N HIS A 442 0.23 -34.98 -76.35
CA HIS A 442 -0.97 -35.77 -76.58
C HIS A 442 -0.95 -36.47 -77.94
N ASP A 443 -1.54 -37.65 -77.98
CA ASP A 443 -1.82 -38.46 -79.19
C ASP A 443 -3.24 -38.97 -79.08
N THR A 444 -4.22 -38.26 -79.65
CA THR A 444 -5.65 -38.55 -79.43
C THR A 444 -6.12 -39.87 -80.10
N ASP A 445 -5.53 -40.25 -81.22
CA ASP A 445 -5.98 -41.41 -81.96
C ASP A 445 -4.95 -42.60 -81.98
N ASP A 446 -3.82 -42.39 -81.19
CA ASP A 446 -2.79 -43.42 -80.96
C ASP A 446 -2.04 -43.88 -82.27
N ASP A 447 -1.82 -42.88 -83.17
CA ASP A 447 -1.16 -43.18 -84.43
C ASP A 447 0.35 -42.84 -84.44
N GLY A 448 0.86 -42.27 -83.35
CA GLY A 448 2.27 -41.92 -83.16
C GLY A 448 2.67 -40.57 -83.69
N TYR A 449 1.69 -39.70 -84.00
CA TYR A 449 1.88 -38.29 -84.34
C TYR A 449 1.16 -37.48 -83.28
N GLY A 450 1.77 -36.36 -82.85
CA GLY A 450 1.24 -35.59 -81.74
C GLY A 450 0.21 -34.54 -82.17
N ASP A 451 -0.74 -34.29 -81.31
CA ASP A 451 -1.88 -33.38 -81.55
C ASP A 451 -1.49 -31.92 -81.75
N ASN A 452 -0.30 -31.50 -81.35
CA ASN A 452 0.13 -30.11 -81.45
C ASN A 452 0.62 -29.80 -82.86
N LEU A 453 0.08 -28.79 -83.48
CA LEU A 453 0.59 -28.22 -84.73
C LEU A 453 1.61 -27.12 -84.52
N GLU A 454 1.49 -26.39 -83.45
CA GLU A 454 2.39 -25.34 -82.98
C GLU A 454 2.58 -25.43 -81.48
N TYR A 455 3.75 -25.09 -80.95
CA TYR A 455 4.04 -24.99 -79.53
C TYR A 455 4.75 -23.66 -79.24
N PHE A 456 4.74 -23.24 -77.94
CA PHE A 456 5.41 -22.00 -77.49
C PHE A 456 6.71 -22.39 -76.79
N ASP A 457 7.85 -22.01 -77.33
CA ASP A 457 9.18 -22.35 -76.78
C ASP A 457 9.67 -21.45 -75.66
N GLY A 458 8.78 -20.66 -75.06
CA GLY A 458 9.13 -19.63 -74.05
C GLY A 458 9.41 -18.25 -74.62
N GLU A 459 9.68 -18.15 -75.93
CA GLU A 459 9.93 -16.86 -76.60
C GLU A 459 8.99 -16.62 -77.79
N THR A 460 8.77 -17.67 -78.57
CA THR A 460 7.96 -17.55 -79.81
C THR A 460 7.16 -18.83 -80.07
N TRP A 461 6.09 -18.71 -80.86
CA TRP A 461 5.37 -19.86 -81.38
C TRP A 461 6.17 -20.51 -82.51
N ARG A 462 6.31 -21.83 -82.43
CA ARG A 462 7.03 -22.64 -83.42
C ARG A 462 6.11 -23.76 -83.92
N GLU A 463 6.38 -24.23 -85.13
CA GLU A 463 5.74 -25.51 -85.58
C GLU A 463 6.21 -26.67 -84.76
N ALA A 464 5.26 -27.44 -84.25
CA ALA A 464 5.58 -28.70 -83.54
C ALA A 464 6.15 -29.74 -84.47
N TRP A 465 7.05 -30.56 -83.93
CA TRP A 465 7.64 -31.61 -84.73
C TRP A 465 6.60 -32.74 -84.97
N ARG A 466 6.36 -33.15 -86.25
CA ARG A 466 5.36 -34.11 -86.61
C ARG A 466 3.95 -33.91 -86.07
N GLY A 467 3.49 -32.68 -86.05
CA GLY A 467 2.13 -32.38 -85.65
C GLY A 467 1.09 -33.09 -86.53
N ASP A 468 0.11 -33.72 -85.85
CA ASP A 468 -0.93 -34.53 -86.55
C ASP A 468 -1.95 -33.56 -87.20
N GLY A 469 -2.09 -33.71 -88.53
CA GLY A 469 -3.09 -32.98 -89.29
C GLY A 469 -4.49 -33.59 -89.27
N CYS A 470 -4.68 -34.73 -88.63
CA CYS A 470 -5.94 -35.48 -88.53
C CYS A 470 -6.25 -35.99 -87.10
N ILE A 471 -5.98 -35.29 -86.09
CA ILE A 471 -5.98 -35.52 -84.63
C ILE A 471 -6.96 -36.58 -84.09
N ALA A 472 -8.01 -36.96 -84.78
CA ALA A 472 -9.02 -37.92 -84.29
C ALA A 472 -9.23 -39.04 -85.28
N THR A 473 -8.30 -39.24 -86.18
CA THR A 473 -8.42 -40.32 -87.20
C THR A 473 -7.08 -40.89 -87.47
N GLU A 474 -6.84 -42.06 -86.87
CA GLU A 474 -5.60 -42.85 -87.04
C GLU A 474 -5.14 -42.88 -88.48
N GLY A 475 -3.87 -42.54 -88.75
CA GLY A 475 -3.29 -42.48 -90.05
C GLY A 475 -1.77 -42.72 -90.03
N ASN A 476 -1.17 -42.87 -91.19
CA ASN A 476 0.25 -43.14 -91.30
C ASN A 476 0.97 -42.30 -92.38
N SER A 477 0.30 -41.23 -92.83
CA SER A 477 0.88 -40.29 -93.75
C SER A 477 2.08 -39.54 -93.16
N ALA A 478 3.20 -39.53 -93.83
CA ALA A 478 4.44 -38.91 -93.37
C ALA A 478 5.04 -37.92 -94.40
N MET A 479 4.27 -37.52 -95.39
CA MET A 479 4.81 -36.73 -96.45
C MET A 479 4.12 -35.34 -96.68
N ASP A 480 2.82 -35.30 -96.62
CA ASP A 480 2.06 -34.07 -96.84
C ASP A 480 1.21 -33.56 -95.68
N ARG A 481 0.57 -34.48 -94.97
CA ARG A 481 -0.18 -34.23 -93.80
C ARG A 481 0.13 -35.36 -92.83
N TRP A 482 0.96 -35.10 -91.85
CA TRP A 482 1.35 -36.10 -90.80
C TRP A 482 0.10 -36.65 -90.12
N GLY A 483 0.09 -37.91 -89.74
CA GLY A 483 -0.99 -38.51 -89.00
C GLY A 483 -2.33 -38.70 -89.78
N CYS A 484 -2.39 -38.44 -91.05
CA CYS A 484 -3.65 -38.63 -91.79
C CYS A 484 -3.68 -39.97 -92.53
N PRO A 485 -4.87 -40.51 -92.81
CA PRO A 485 -4.95 -41.75 -93.65
C PRO A 485 -4.41 -41.45 -95.02
N ASP A 486 -3.56 -42.41 -95.57
CA ASP A 486 -3.02 -42.44 -96.98
C ASP A 486 -4.08 -42.80 -98.01
#